data_7c570887839e39ee8a2f613c4a728d8a
#
_entry.id   7c570887839e39ee8a2f613c4a728d8a
#
_cell.length_a   1.000
_cell.length_b   1.000
_cell.length_c   1.000
_cell.angle_alpha   90.00
_cell.angle_beta   90.00
_cell.angle_gamma   90.00
#
_symmetry.space_group_name_H-M   'P 1'
#
loop_
_entity.id
_entity.type
_entity.pdbx_description
1 polymer ?
#
loop_
_entity_poly.entity_id
_entity_poly.type
_entity_poly.pdbx_seq_one_letter_code
_entity_poly.pdbx_strand_id
1 'polypeptide(L)'
;PAPFAPLVSGGDGLDRYPAEPRALAARMAEVYGVPADRILPVRGLTHGLELVFRLAARDGGAVEAPDAEPYRALAGLYRRPEPGAAAAAVIVRALGSPEAVAEMAERIAPALLVVDEGLAEFSGTPSAAALIADHANLVVLRSLSLAYGLAGARVGAALARPETLARLAGVLEPYALPEVSVRLALQALDPSRLIETRQRLAAVRAERERLIKALSREIAVEPGLGPVIVTRPSDPSVVAAALARYGFPADARAGPLRLPLSAHAAVNDRLLAALDLAPADARPRRTGQAVRDTKETRIVCAVDLDSPGPIVLATGVGFFDHMLEQVAAHGGFSLRLACEGDLHTDPHHTIEDSAIALGQALKQALGERRGIARYGFVLPMDEARASVSIDLSGRPCPVFEGEFRTPLLGDYRTDLTAHVFRSLAEHLGAAIHVSVTGDDDHHKTEAVYKAFGRALRQAIRIEGDAVPSTKGVL
;
A
#
# COMPACT_ATOMS: atom_id res chain seq x y z
N PRO A 1 2.18 -14.38 30.23
CA PRO A 1 3.15 -13.50 29.60
C PRO A 1 4.50 -14.20 29.47
N ALA A 2 5.25 -13.86 28.40
CA ALA A 2 6.62 -14.31 28.29
C ALA A 2 7.46 -13.69 29.43
N PRO A 3 8.53 -14.36 29.92
CA PRO A 3 9.35 -13.83 31.02
C PRO A 3 10.20 -12.61 30.60
N PHE A 4 10.26 -12.30 29.30
CA PHE A 4 11.04 -11.21 28.75
C PHE A 4 10.22 -10.37 27.80
N ALA A 5 10.47 -9.06 27.76
CA ALA A 5 9.96 -8.16 26.73
C ALA A 5 10.57 -8.50 25.37
N PRO A 6 9.85 -8.26 24.26
CA PRO A 6 10.40 -8.44 22.92
C PRO A 6 11.64 -7.54 22.69
N LEU A 7 12.68 -8.08 22.08
CA LEU A 7 13.90 -7.34 21.69
C LEU A 7 13.81 -6.74 20.28
N VAL A 8 12.59 -6.51 19.79
CA VAL A 8 12.33 -5.95 18.44
C VAL A 8 11.55 -4.64 18.55
N SER A 9 11.87 -3.69 17.69
CA SER A 9 11.15 -2.41 17.62
C SER A 9 9.67 -2.65 17.28
N GLY A 10 8.77 -1.89 17.94
CA GLY A 10 7.33 -2.04 17.76
C GLY A 10 6.75 -3.33 18.36
N GLY A 11 7.52 -4.05 19.14
CA GLY A 11 7.13 -5.30 19.80
C GLY A 11 6.31 -5.14 21.08
N ASP A 12 5.89 -3.94 21.44
CA ASP A 12 5.12 -3.69 22.66
C ASP A 12 3.84 -4.53 22.69
N GLY A 13 3.65 -5.28 23.80
CA GLY A 13 2.49 -6.16 23.98
C GLY A 13 2.59 -7.53 23.30
N LEU A 14 3.69 -7.80 22.52
CA LEU A 14 3.89 -9.12 21.90
C LEU A 14 4.39 -10.21 22.90
N ASP A 15 4.69 -9.82 24.12
CA ASP A 15 4.98 -10.71 25.25
C ASP A 15 3.73 -11.44 25.80
N ARG A 16 2.54 -11.15 25.26
CA ARG A 16 1.25 -11.70 25.68
C ARG A 16 0.50 -12.31 24.51
N TYR A 17 -0.29 -13.33 24.82
CA TYR A 17 -1.27 -13.82 23.84
C TYR A 17 -2.30 -12.73 23.55
N PRO A 18 -2.72 -12.58 22.27
CA PRO A 18 -3.71 -11.57 21.90
C PRO A 18 -5.03 -11.82 22.63
N ALA A 19 -5.68 -10.73 23.04
CA ALA A 19 -7.03 -10.80 23.60
C ALA A 19 -8.07 -11.04 22.48
N GLU A 20 -9.29 -11.38 22.88
CA GLU A 20 -10.41 -11.36 21.93
C GLU A 20 -10.52 -9.98 21.27
N PRO A 21 -10.63 -9.90 19.94
CA PRO A 21 -10.58 -8.63 19.22
C PRO A 21 -11.92 -7.86 19.26
N ARG A 22 -12.48 -7.66 20.46
CA ARG A 22 -13.80 -7.00 20.67
C ARG A 22 -13.81 -5.55 20.17
N ALA A 23 -12.74 -4.81 20.42
CA ALA A 23 -12.61 -3.43 19.93
C ALA A 23 -12.60 -3.38 18.39
N LEU A 24 -11.94 -4.35 17.74
CA LEU A 24 -11.94 -4.46 16.28
C LEU A 24 -13.32 -4.84 15.76
N ALA A 25 -14.03 -5.78 16.39
CA ALA A 25 -15.39 -6.15 16.01
C ALA A 25 -16.34 -4.94 16.13
N ALA A 26 -16.25 -4.17 17.21
CA ALA A 26 -17.04 -2.93 17.38
C ALA A 26 -16.74 -1.90 16.30
N ARG A 27 -15.47 -1.68 15.96
CA ARG A 27 -15.08 -0.74 14.89
C ARG A 27 -15.55 -1.22 13.51
N MET A 28 -15.44 -2.52 13.21
CA MET A 28 -15.97 -3.11 11.98
C MET A 28 -17.50 -3.00 11.90
N ALA A 29 -18.20 -3.11 13.04
CA ALA A 29 -19.65 -2.92 13.12
C ALA A 29 -20.08 -1.54 12.64
N GLU A 30 -19.38 -0.50 13.09
CA GLU A 30 -19.61 0.88 12.63
C GLU A 30 -19.36 1.04 11.11
N VAL A 31 -18.29 0.42 10.60
CA VAL A 31 -17.90 0.52 9.18
C VAL A 31 -18.85 -0.23 8.27
N TYR A 32 -19.29 -1.41 8.67
CA TYR A 32 -20.16 -2.28 7.86
C TYR A 32 -21.66 -2.08 8.12
N GLY A 33 -22.03 -1.26 9.10
CA GLY A 33 -23.41 -0.93 9.42
C GLY A 33 -24.21 -2.09 9.99
N VAL A 34 -23.57 -3.00 10.75
CA VAL A 34 -24.19 -4.14 11.39
C VAL A 34 -23.85 -4.19 12.89
N PRO A 35 -24.68 -4.79 13.74
CA PRO A 35 -24.35 -4.97 15.17
C PRO A 35 -23.04 -5.75 15.40
N ALA A 36 -22.31 -5.44 16.47
CA ALA A 36 -21.01 -6.04 16.76
C ALA A 36 -21.09 -7.56 17.04
N ASP A 37 -22.20 -8.05 17.56
CA ASP A 37 -22.47 -9.47 17.76
C ASP A 37 -22.69 -10.26 16.47
N ARG A 38 -22.78 -9.56 15.33
CA ARG A 38 -22.87 -10.13 13.99
C ARG A 38 -21.54 -10.09 13.24
N ILE A 39 -20.43 -9.86 13.92
CA ILE A 39 -19.08 -9.80 13.35
C ILE A 39 -18.14 -10.76 14.05
N LEU A 40 -17.50 -11.61 13.28
CA LEU A 40 -16.37 -12.42 13.69
C LEU A 40 -15.13 -11.95 12.93
N PRO A 41 -14.19 -11.23 13.58
CA PRO A 41 -12.92 -10.89 12.96
C PRO A 41 -12.12 -12.15 12.64
N VAL A 42 -11.55 -12.22 11.42
CA VAL A 42 -10.81 -13.39 10.92
C VAL A 42 -9.48 -12.96 10.29
N ARG A 43 -8.55 -13.91 10.15
CA ARG A 43 -7.23 -13.69 9.55
C ARG A 43 -7.31 -13.55 8.02
N GLY A 44 -8.01 -12.49 7.57
CA GLY A 44 -8.31 -12.20 6.17
C GLY A 44 -9.41 -13.08 5.58
N LEU A 45 -9.80 -12.74 4.35
CA LEU A 45 -10.86 -13.43 3.61
C LEU A 45 -10.64 -14.95 3.52
N THR A 46 -9.42 -15.37 3.16
CA THR A 46 -9.08 -16.79 2.98
C THR A 46 -9.34 -17.59 4.24
N HIS A 47 -9.07 -17.04 5.42
CA HIS A 47 -9.37 -17.68 6.68
C HIS A 47 -10.89 -17.78 6.95
N GLY A 48 -11.65 -16.73 6.61
CA GLY A 48 -13.11 -16.81 6.69
C GLY A 48 -13.68 -17.91 5.79
N LEU A 49 -13.17 -18.05 4.57
CA LEU A 49 -13.49 -19.17 3.68
C LEU A 49 -13.08 -20.51 4.27
N GLU A 50 -11.87 -20.61 4.84
CA GLU A 50 -11.37 -21.82 5.47
C GLU A 50 -12.26 -22.31 6.61
N LEU A 51 -12.78 -21.40 7.46
CA LEU A 51 -13.71 -21.75 8.52
C LEU A 51 -15.00 -22.41 7.97
N VAL A 52 -15.46 -21.99 6.81
CA VAL A 52 -16.61 -22.61 6.14
C VAL A 52 -16.27 -24.05 5.72
N PHE A 53 -15.10 -24.27 5.11
CA PHE A 53 -14.66 -25.63 4.77
C PHE A 53 -14.44 -26.52 6.00
N ARG A 54 -13.86 -25.99 7.08
CA ARG A 54 -13.69 -26.69 8.36
C ARG A 54 -15.04 -27.10 8.96
N LEU A 55 -16.00 -26.15 8.96
CA LEU A 55 -17.34 -26.40 9.47
C LEU A 55 -18.05 -27.49 8.65
N ALA A 56 -18.04 -27.40 7.34
CA ALA A 56 -18.63 -28.38 6.44
C ALA A 56 -17.97 -29.77 6.62
N ALA A 57 -16.65 -29.84 6.72
CA ALA A 57 -15.93 -31.09 6.95
C ALA A 57 -16.24 -31.73 8.31
N ARG A 58 -16.40 -30.91 9.36
CA ARG A 58 -16.84 -31.38 10.69
C ARG A 58 -18.25 -31.96 10.65
N ASP A 59 -19.15 -31.31 9.93
CA ASP A 59 -20.57 -31.68 9.87
C ASP A 59 -20.85 -32.71 8.74
N GLY A 60 -19.81 -33.15 7.99
CA GLY A 60 -19.92 -34.21 6.97
C GLY A 60 -20.54 -33.75 5.65
N GLY A 61 -20.68 -32.45 5.41
CA GLY A 61 -21.31 -31.88 4.22
C GLY A 61 -20.33 -31.41 3.15
N ALA A 62 -20.85 -31.15 1.93
CA ALA A 62 -20.11 -30.61 0.81
C ALA A 62 -20.03 -29.08 0.80
N VAL A 63 -18.97 -28.51 0.20
CA VAL A 63 -18.89 -27.09 -0.11
C VAL A 63 -18.85 -26.92 -1.63
N GLU A 64 -19.86 -26.23 -2.17
CA GLU A 64 -19.87 -25.80 -3.56
C GLU A 64 -19.19 -24.43 -3.64
N ALA A 65 -18.21 -24.28 -4.52
CA ALA A 65 -17.41 -23.06 -4.63
C ALA A 65 -16.99 -22.80 -6.07
N PRO A 66 -16.66 -21.55 -6.43
CA PRO A 66 -16.11 -21.22 -7.75
C PRO A 66 -14.83 -21.99 -8.06
N ASP A 67 -14.66 -22.45 -9.30
CA ASP A 67 -13.43 -23.09 -9.76
C ASP A 67 -12.33 -22.05 -10.03
N ALA A 68 -11.84 -21.46 -8.95
CA ALA A 68 -10.80 -20.44 -8.96
C ALA A 68 -10.02 -20.43 -7.64
N GLU A 69 -8.85 -19.80 -7.63
CA GLU A 69 -8.13 -19.52 -6.38
C GLU A 69 -8.80 -18.36 -5.61
N PRO A 70 -8.84 -18.42 -4.28
CA PRO A 70 -8.25 -19.44 -3.38
C PRO A 70 -9.17 -20.65 -3.09
N TYR A 71 -10.37 -20.72 -3.68
CA TYR A 71 -11.37 -21.76 -3.33
C TYR A 71 -10.89 -23.17 -3.69
N ARG A 72 -10.22 -23.33 -4.85
CA ARG A 72 -9.66 -24.61 -5.30
C ARG A 72 -8.58 -25.14 -4.33
N ALA A 73 -7.67 -24.25 -3.88
CA ALA A 73 -6.65 -24.64 -2.92
C ALA A 73 -7.28 -25.08 -1.59
N LEU A 74 -8.28 -24.35 -1.09
CA LEU A 74 -8.99 -24.70 0.13
C LEU A 74 -9.75 -26.04 -0.02
N ALA A 75 -10.47 -26.23 -1.11
CA ALA A 75 -11.16 -27.50 -1.39
C ALA A 75 -10.19 -28.71 -1.42
N GLY A 76 -8.95 -28.49 -1.87
CA GLY A 76 -7.90 -29.52 -1.86
C GLY A 76 -7.37 -29.88 -0.48
N LEU A 77 -7.49 -29.00 0.50
CA LEU A 77 -6.99 -29.22 1.88
C LEU A 77 -7.96 -30.04 2.74
N TYR A 78 -9.24 -30.05 2.40
CA TYR A 78 -10.28 -30.71 3.20
C TYR A 78 -10.76 -31.99 2.54
N ARG A 79 -11.14 -32.97 3.39
CA ARG A 79 -11.68 -34.24 2.92
C ARG A 79 -12.84 -34.03 1.97
N ARG A 80 -12.80 -34.67 0.81
CA ARG A 80 -13.96 -34.69 -0.10
C ARG A 80 -15.10 -35.39 0.61
N PRO A 81 -16.31 -34.78 0.58
CA PRO A 81 -17.50 -35.44 1.12
C PRO A 81 -17.77 -36.75 0.38
N GLU A 82 -18.53 -37.65 1.00
CA GLU A 82 -18.99 -38.88 0.33
C GLU A 82 -19.86 -38.50 -0.91
N PRO A 83 -19.77 -39.32 -1.97
CA PRO A 83 -20.62 -39.09 -3.15
C PRO A 83 -22.09 -39.00 -2.76
N GLY A 84 -22.75 -37.90 -3.17
CA GLY A 84 -24.16 -37.67 -2.83
C GLY A 84 -24.40 -36.93 -1.51
N ALA A 85 -23.33 -36.49 -0.79
CA ALA A 85 -23.50 -35.62 0.36
C ALA A 85 -24.20 -34.31 0.00
N ALA A 86 -25.15 -33.89 0.84
CA ALA A 86 -25.84 -32.61 0.65
C ALA A 86 -24.85 -31.43 0.79
N ALA A 87 -25.10 -30.36 0.04
CA ALA A 87 -24.35 -29.12 0.21
C ALA A 87 -24.56 -28.54 1.61
N ALA A 88 -23.48 -28.40 2.37
CA ALA A 88 -23.49 -27.70 3.66
C ALA A 88 -23.31 -26.19 3.47
N ALA A 89 -22.59 -25.79 2.40
CA ALA A 89 -22.39 -24.40 2.04
C ALA A 89 -22.23 -24.23 0.52
N VAL A 90 -22.71 -23.10 0.01
CA VAL A 90 -22.48 -22.62 -1.35
C VAL A 90 -21.77 -21.29 -1.27
N ILE A 91 -20.57 -21.20 -1.87
CA ILE A 91 -19.76 -19.98 -1.91
C ILE A 91 -19.96 -19.30 -3.25
N VAL A 92 -20.27 -18.02 -3.22
CA VAL A 92 -20.40 -17.19 -4.43
C VAL A 92 -19.56 -15.93 -4.29
N ARG A 93 -19.01 -15.42 -5.38
CA ARG A 93 -18.53 -14.04 -5.44
C ARG A 93 -19.71 -13.10 -5.51
N ALA A 94 -19.56 -11.86 -5.02
CA ALA A 94 -20.62 -10.86 -4.97
C ALA A 94 -21.61 -10.96 -6.15
N LEU A 95 -22.88 -11.19 -5.86
CA LEU A 95 -23.94 -11.52 -6.84
C LEU A 95 -24.59 -10.29 -7.50
N GLY A 96 -23.94 -9.15 -7.51
CA GLY A 96 -24.42 -7.97 -8.23
C GLY A 96 -25.59 -7.23 -7.57
N SER A 97 -26.60 -7.90 -7.03
CA SER A 97 -27.72 -7.26 -6.32
C SER A 97 -28.10 -7.97 -5.03
N PRO A 98 -28.58 -7.23 -4.00
CA PRO A 98 -29.11 -7.81 -2.76
C PRO A 98 -30.27 -8.79 -3.00
N GLU A 99 -31.14 -8.51 -3.97
CA GLU A 99 -32.30 -9.36 -4.30
C GLU A 99 -31.85 -10.75 -4.76
N ALA A 100 -30.84 -10.83 -5.62
CA ALA A 100 -30.28 -12.10 -6.07
C ALA A 100 -29.65 -12.92 -4.93
N VAL A 101 -29.07 -12.22 -3.94
CA VAL A 101 -28.54 -12.86 -2.71
C VAL A 101 -29.68 -13.42 -1.86
N ALA A 102 -30.76 -12.65 -1.66
CA ALA A 102 -31.93 -13.07 -0.90
C ALA A 102 -32.60 -14.33 -1.51
N GLU A 103 -32.91 -14.28 -2.82
CA GLU A 103 -33.48 -15.41 -3.55
C GLU A 103 -32.61 -16.67 -3.46
N MET A 104 -31.29 -16.50 -3.57
CA MET A 104 -30.36 -17.63 -3.46
C MET A 104 -30.32 -18.20 -2.04
N ALA A 105 -30.30 -17.34 -1.01
CA ALA A 105 -30.30 -17.76 0.38
C ALA A 105 -31.54 -18.60 0.72
N GLU A 106 -32.71 -18.16 0.27
CA GLU A 106 -33.99 -18.91 0.44
C GLU A 106 -33.95 -20.26 -0.28
N ARG A 107 -33.47 -20.27 -1.52
CA ARG A 107 -33.47 -21.46 -2.38
C ARG A 107 -32.60 -22.60 -1.84
N ILE A 108 -31.42 -22.26 -1.22
CA ILE A 108 -30.47 -23.26 -0.76
C ILE A 108 -30.59 -23.61 0.71
N ALA A 109 -31.47 -22.95 1.46
CA ALA A 109 -31.67 -23.24 2.88
C ALA A 109 -32.00 -24.73 3.10
N PRO A 110 -31.43 -25.38 4.14
CA PRO A 110 -30.66 -24.81 5.23
C PRO A 110 -29.13 -24.67 5.01
N ALA A 111 -28.62 -24.98 3.79
CA ALA A 111 -27.21 -24.81 3.48
C ALA A 111 -26.77 -23.33 3.63
N LEU A 112 -25.54 -23.10 4.05
CA LEU A 112 -25.01 -21.73 4.15
C LEU A 112 -24.80 -21.13 2.77
N LEU A 113 -25.29 -19.92 2.56
CA LEU A 113 -24.86 -19.06 1.47
C LEU A 113 -23.71 -18.19 1.95
N VAL A 114 -22.53 -18.37 1.35
CA VAL A 114 -21.33 -17.58 1.68
C VAL A 114 -21.03 -16.62 0.54
N VAL A 115 -21.20 -15.33 0.77
CA VAL A 115 -20.94 -14.28 -0.22
C VAL A 115 -19.55 -13.69 0.02
N ASP A 116 -18.65 -13.92 -0.93
CA ASP A 116 -17.33 -13.30 -0.94
C ASP A 116 -17.43 -11.85 -1.43
N GLU A 117 -17.41 -10.93 -0.48
CA GLU A 117 -17.35 -9.49 -0.68
C GLU A 117 -15.96 -8.89 -0.43
N GLY A 118 -14.89 -9.63 -0.62
CA GLY A 118 -13.53 -9.13 -0.41
C GLY A 118 -13.12 -7.96 -1.31
N LEU A 119 -13.90 -7.67 -2.35
CA LEU A 119 -13.70 -6.56 -3.30
C LEU A 119 -14.88 -5.58 -3.33
N ALA A 120 -15.85 -5.70 -2.43
CA ALA A 120 -17.07 -4.90 -2.45
C ALA A 120 -16.84 -3.39 -2.40
N GLU A 121 -15.81 -2.93 -1.68
CA GLU A 121 -15.45 -1.51 -1.60
C GLU A 121 -15.14 -0.89 -2.97
N PHE A 122 -14.68 -1.71 -3.92
CA PHE A 122 -14.37 -1.24 -5.28
C PHE A 122 -15.58 -1.26 -6.23
N SER A 123 -16.64 -1.99 -5.92
CA SER A 123 -17.79 -2.14 -6.83
C SER A 123 -18.75 -0.94 -6.77
N GLY A 124 -18.92 -0.34 -5.60
CA GLY A 124 -19.99 0.62 -5.34
C GLY A 124 -21.38 -0.02 -5.20
N THR A 125 -21.48 -1.36 -5.27
CA THR A 125 -22.71 -2.10 -5.09
C THR A 125 -23.07 -2.20 -3.61
N PRO A 126 -24.36 -2.15 -3.22
CA PRO A 126 -24.76 -2.40 -1.83
C PRO A 126 -24.30 -3.78 -1.34
N SER A 127 -23.85 -3.82 -0.09
CA SER A 127 -23.39 -5.07 0.54
C SER A 127 -24.58 -5.96 0.92
N ALA A 128 -24.43 -7.27 0.75
CA ALA A 128 -25.36 -8.28 1.26
C ALA A 128 -25.38 -8.33 2.81
N ALA A 129 -24.49 -7.64 3.48
CA ALA A 129 -24.48 -7.54 4.94
C ALA A 129 -25.80 -7.00 5.53
N ALA A 130 -26.53 -6.18 4.79
CA ALA A 130 -27.85 -5.70 5.19
C ALA A 130 -28.90 -6.83 5.32
N LEU A 131 -28.72 -7.95 4.62
CA LEU A 131 -29.67 -9.07 4.58
C LEU A 131 -29.43 -10.12 5.69
N ILE A 132 -28.33 -10.04 6.45
CA ILE A 132 -28.03 -11.05 7.48
C ILE A 132 -29.06 -11.09 8.63
N ALA A 133 -29.84 -10.02 8.80
CA ALA A 133 -30.94 -9.99 9.76
C ALA A 133 -32.11 -10.93 9.34
N ASP A 134 -32.33 -11.07 8.05
CA ASP A 134 -33.49 -11.77 7.49
C ASP A 134 -33.15 -13.22 7.11
N HIS A 135 -31.89 -13.52 6.77
CA HIS A 135 -31.45 -14.84 6.32
C HIS A 135 -30.46 -15.48 7.30
N ALA A 136 -30.90 -16.46 8.06
CA ALA A 136 -30.10 -17.16 9.08
C ALA A 136 -28.92 -17.96 8.50
N ASN A 137 -29.04 -18.38 7.24
CA ASN A 137 -28.02 -19.14 6.51
C ASN A 137 -27.06 -18.25 5.69
N LEU A 138 -27.14 -16.92 5.79
CA LEU A 138 -26.27 -16.01 5.05
C LEU A 138 -25.00 -15.70 5.86
N VAL A 139 -23.86 -15.83 5.21
CA VAL A 139 -22.53 -15.40 5.70
C VAL A 139 -21.91 -14.46 4.65
N VAL A 140 -21.54 -13.25 5.06
CA VAL A 140 -20.84 -12.30 4.19
C VAL A 140 -19.41 -12.16 4.65
N LEU A 141 -18.45 -12.35 3.75
CA LEU A 141 -17.03 -12.23 4.05
C LEU A 141 -16.47 -10.91 3.53
N ARG A 142 -15.80 -10.18 4.42
CA ARG A 142 -15.18 -8.86 4.14
C ARG A 142 -13.67 -8.92 4.35
N SER A 143 -12.95 -8.01 3.67
CA SER A 143 -11.48 -7.97 3.71
C SER A 143 -10.95 -6.55 3.88
N LEU A 144 -9.94 -6.38 4.74
CA LEU A 144 -9.19 -5.13 4.82
C LEU A 144 -7.93 -5.12 3.93
N SER A 145 -7.71 -6.16 3.14
CA SER A 145 -6.46 -6.35 2.40
C SER A 145 -6.20 -5.28 1.35
N LEU A 146 -7.12 -5.07 0.41
CA LEU A 146 -6.87 -4.21 -0.75
C LEU A 146 -7.40 -2.79 -0.54
N ALA A 147 -8.65 -2.64 -0.14
CA ALA A 147 -9.28 -1.33 0.04
C ALA A 147 -8.60 -0.49 1.11
N TYR A 148 -8.11 -1.13 2.16
CA TYR A 148 -7.45 -0.48 3.31
C TYR A 148 -5.93 -0.62 3.31
N GLY A 149 -5.33 -1.23 2.27
CA GLY A 149 -3.87 -1.39 2.15
C GLY A 149 -3.24 -2.38 3.13
N LEU A 150 -4.02 -3.28 3.74
CA LEU A 150 -3.60 -4.19 4.80
C LEU A 150 -3.43 -5.65 4.34
N ALA A 151 -3.04 -5.86 3.08
CA ALA A 151 -2.86 -7.22 2.55
C ALA A 151 -1.90 -8.08 3.38
N GLY A 152 -0.80 -7.50 3.86
CA GLY A 152 0.19 -8.17 4.71
C GLY A 152 -0.27 -8.38 6.16
N ALA A 153 -1.18 -7.56 6.67
CA ALA A 153 -1.68 -7.66 8.04
C ALA A 153 -2.69 -8.81 8.24
N ARG A 154 -3.23 -9.36 7.16
CA ARG A 154 -4.16 -10.50 7.18
C ARG A 154 -5.37 -10.27 8.09
N VAL A 155 -6.19 -9.27 7.82
CA VAL A 155 -7.42 -8.97 8.58
C VAL A 155 -8.64 -8.93 7.66
N GLY A 156 -9.73 -9.53 8.15
CA GLY A 156 -11.05 -9.55 7.52
C GLY A 156 -12.13 -9.82 8.54
N ALA A 157 -13.35 -10.04 8.08
CA ALA A 157 -14.49 -10.37 8.92
C ALA A 157 -15.43 -11.36 8.24
N ALA A 158 -16.02 -12.24 9.02
CA ALA A 158 -17.24 -12.97 8.67
C ALA A 158 -18.42 -12.27 9.37
N LEU A 159 -19.44 -11.93 8.59
CA LEU A 159 -20.66 -11.28 9.06
C LEU A 159 -21.82 -12.26 8.87
N ALA A 160 -22.54 -12.55 9.95
CA ALA A 160 -23.71 -13.43 9.94
C ALA A 160 -24.55 -13.22 11.20
N ARG A 161 -25.64 -13.97 11.35
CA ARG A 161 -26.36 -14.03 12.63
C ARG A 161 -25.48 -14.65 13.74
N PRO A 162 -25.70 -14.29 15.03
CA PRO A 162 -24.90 -14.78 16.15
C PRO A 162 -24.80 -16.30 16.21
N GLU A 163 -25.89 -17.03 15.91
CA GLU A 163 -25.94 -18.50 15.92
C GLU A 163 -25.01 -19.09 14.86
N THR A 164 -24.99 -18.51 13.69
CA THR A 164 -24.12 -18.94 12.56
C THR A 164 -22.66 -18.59 12.87
N LEU A 165 -22.39 -17.40 13.44
CA LEU A 165 -21.04 -17.04 13.91
C LEU A 165 -20.54 -17.96 15.02
N ALA A 166 -21.39 -18.38 15.95
CA ALA A 166 -21.03 -19.33 17.00
C ALA A 166 -20.58 -20.69 16.41
N ARG A 167 -21.22 -21.16 15.34
CA ARG A 167 -20.79 -22.38 14.63
C ARG A 167 -19.42 -22.20 13.96
N LEU A 168 -19.16 -21.07 13.33
CA LEU A 168 -17.87 -20.74 12.71
C LEU A 168 -16.78 -20.56 13.78
N ALA A 169 -17.09 -19.88 14.89
CA ALA A 169 -16.18 -19.73 16.03
C ALA A 169 -15.83 -21.08 16.69
N GLY A 170 -16.74 -22.06 16.64
CA GLY A 170 -16.50 -23.42 17.15
C GLY A 170 -15.44 -24.22 16.36
N VAL A 171 -15.00 -23.75 15.21
CA VAL A 171 -13.91 -24.31 14.40
C VAL A 171 -12.73 -23.34 14.22
N LEU A 172 -12.78 -22.20 14.90
CA LEU A 172 -11.71 -21.20 14.91
C LEU A 172 -10.59 -21.65 15.85
N GLU A 173 -9.34 -21.52 15.42
CA GLU A 173 -8.20 -21.75 16.32
C GLU A 173 -8.07 -20.66 17.38
N PRO A 174 -7.60 -20.97 18.59
CA PRO A 174 -7.29 -19.98 19.60
C PRO A 174 -6.27 -18.94 19.09
N TYR A 175 -6.45 -17.67 19.48
CA TYR A 175 -5.51 -16.59 19.15
C TYR A 175 -5.31 -16.36 17.64
N ALA A 176 -6.35 -16.57 16.85
CA ALA A 176 -6.30 -16.51 15.38
C ALA A 176 -5.77 -15.20 14.80
N LEU A 177 -6.00 -14.07 15.48
CA LEU A 177 -5.54 -12.74 15.04
C LEU A 177 -4.37 -12.25 15.89
N PRO A 178 -3.19 -11.99 15.28
CA PRO A 178 -2.06 -11.36 15.97
C PRO A 178 -2.40 -9.95 16.45
N GLU A 179 -1.87 -9.56 17.62
CA GLU A 179 -2.08 -8.24 18.22
C GLU A 179 -1.67 -7.08 17.27
N VAL A 180 -0.56 -7.23 16.56
CA VAL A 180 -0.10 -6.24 15.56
C VAL A 180 -1.14 -6.04 14.46
N SER A 181 -1.74 -7.13 13.96
CA SER A 181 -2.77 -7.08 12.93
C SER A 181 -4.02 -6.35 13.42
N VAL A 182 -4.44 -6.59 14.67
CA VAL A 182 -5.58 -5.90 15.29
C VAL A 182 -5.31 -4.40 15.42
N ARG A 183 -4.13 -4.00 15.90
CA ARG A 183 -3.73 -2.59 16.03
C ARG A 183 -3.70 -1.88 14.69
N LEU A 184 -3.10 -2.49 13.66
CA LEU A 184 -3.07 -1.91 12.31
C LEU A 184 -4.48 -1.77 11.70
N ALA A 185 -5.35 -2.75 11.93
CA ALA A 185 -6.73 -2.69 11.47
C ALA A 185 -7.52 -1.56 12.16
N LEU A 186 -7.39 -1.39 13.47
CA LEU A 186 -8.02 -0.30 14.22
C LEU A 186 -7.56 1.07 13.71
N GLN A 187 -6.26 1.24 13.41
CA GLN A 187 -5.75 2.48 12.84
C GLN A 187 -6.31 2.73 11.43
N ALA A 188 -6.39 1.70 10.58
CA ALA A 188 -6.93 1.86 9.22
C ALA A 188 -8.44 2.16 9.20
N LEU A 189 -9.17 1.69 10.21
CA LEU A 189 -10.60 1.92 10.37
C LEU A 189 -10.92 3.16 11.22
N ASP A 190 -9.92 3.98 11.57
CA ASP A 190 -10.15 5.27 12.23
C ASP A 190 -11.01 6.19 11.34
N PRO A 191 -12.02 6.90 11.89
CA PRO A 191 -12.90 7.76 11.11
C PRO A 191 -12.20 8.78 10.22
N SER A 192 -11.08 9.33 10.67
CA SER A 192 -10.28 10.29 9.88
C SER A 192 -9.67 9.63 8.64
N ARG A 193 -9.18 8.40 8.76
CA ARG A 193 -8.59 7.62 7.66
C ARG A 193 -9.64 7.03 6.72
N LEU A 194 -10.85 6.77 7.20
CA LEU A 194 -11.96 6.30 6.37
C LEU A 194 -12.38 7.33 5.31
N ILE A 195 -12.27 8.62 5.60
CA ILE A 195 -12.53 9.69 4.62
C ILE A 195 -11.56 9.56 3.44
N GLU A 196 -10.27 9.47 3.73
CA GLU A 196 -9.23 9.31 2.71
C GLU A 196 -9.39 7.99 1.92
N THR A 197 -9.69 6.89 2.62
CA THR A 197 -9.94 5.60 1.99
C THR A 197 -11.11 5.68 1.00
N ARG A 198 -12.22 6.33 1.36
CA ARG A 198 -13.37 6.55 0.45
C ARG A 198 -13.00 7.38 -0.78
N GLN A 199 -12.20 8.44 -0.60
CA GLN A 199 -11.72 9.26 -1.71
C GLN A 199 -10.84 8.46 -2.67
N ARG A 200 -9.90 7.67 -2.14
CA ARG A 200 -9.05 6.77 -2.94
C ARG A 200 -9.88 5.73 -3.72
N LEU A 201 -10.86 5.13 -3.08
CA LEU A 201 -11.76 4.16 -3.74
C LEU A 201 -12.60 4.82 -4.85
N ALA A 202 -13.10 6.04 -4.64
CA ALA A 202 -13.81 6.79 -5.66
C ALA A 202 -12.91 7.09 -6.87
N ALA A 203 -11.65 7.51 -6.63
CA ALA A 203 -10.67 7.74 -7.69
C ALA A 203 -10.35 6.45 -8.46
N VAL A 204 -10.18 5.31 -7.76
CA VAL A 204 -9.96 4.01 -8.42
C VAL A 204 -11.13 3.62 -9.30
N ARG A 205 -12.38 3.83 -8.86
CA ARG A 205 -13.57 3.54 -9.68
C ARG A 205 -13.61 4.40 -10.93
N ALA A 206 -13.40 5.71 -10.80
CA ALA A 206 -13.40 6.63 -11.95
C ALA A 206 -12.30 6.27 -12.98
N GLU A 207 -11.08 5.97 -12.50
CA GLU A 207 -9.99 5.53 -13.34
C GLU A 207 -10.24 4.17 -13.99
N ARG A 208 -10.92 3.27 -13.31
CA ARG A 208 -11.34 1.99 -13.88
C ARG A 208 -12.24 2.17 -15.09
N GLU A 209 -13.28 3.00 -14.96
CA GLU A 209 -14.20 3.28 -16.08
C GLU A 209 -13.45 3.91 -17.27
N ARG A 210 -12.56 4.86 -16.98
CA ARG A 210 -11.72 5.51 -17.99
C ARG A 210 -10.84 4.52 -18.73
N LEU A 211 -10.14 3.65 -18.00
CA LEU A 211 -9.25 2.63 -18.57
C LEU A 211 -10.02 1.57 -19.36
N ILE A 212 -11.12 1.07 -18.83
CA ILE A 212 -11.97 0.09 -19.55
C ILE A 212 -12.40 0.69 -20.90
N LYS A 213 -12.87 1.95 -20.91
CA LYS A 213 -13.26 2.64 -22.14
C LYS A 213 -12.13 2.77 -23.15
N ALA A 214 -10.90 3.01 -22.69
CA ALA A 214 -9.73 3.12 -23.56
C ALA A 214 -9.31 1.73 -24.09
N LEU A 215 -9.17 0.75 -23.19
CA LEU A 215 -8.71 -0.61 -23.52
C LEU A 215 -9.68 -1.36 -24.42
N SER A 216 -10.99 -1.24 -24.20
CA SER A 216 -12.02 -1.99 -24.94
C SER A 216 -12.08 -1.66 -26.44
N ARG A 217 -11.33 -0.67 -26.91
CA ARG A 217 -11.21 -0.34 -28.33
C ARG A 217 -10.31 -1.32 -29.08
N GLU A 218 -9.29 -1.87 -28.39
CA GLU A 218 -8.22 -2.67 -28.99
C GLU A 218 -8.05 -4.05 -28.34
N ILE A 219 -8.49 -4.21 -27.09
CA ILE A 219 -8.25 -5.42 -26.29
C ILE A 219 -9.56 -5.84 -25.62
N ALA A 220 -9.85 -7.14 -25.64
CA ALA A 220 -10.99 -7.68 -24.90
C ALA A 220 -10.77 -7.51 -23.39
N VAL A 221 -11.71 -6.83 -22.72
CA VAL A 221 -11.72 -6.58 -21.28
C VAL A 221 -12.79 -7.44 -20.65
N GLU A 222 -12.43 -8.20 -19.63
CA GLU A 222 -13.38 -8.98 -18.85
C GLU A 222 -14.05 -8.13 -17.76
N PRO A 223 -15.34 -8.32 -17.49
CA PRO A 223 -15.97 -7.72 -16.34
C PRO A 223 -15.30 -8.26 -15.06
N GLY A 224 -14.98 -7.39 -14.13
CA GLY A 224 -14.34 -7.77 -12.89
C GLY A 224 -14.44 -6.67 -11.86
N LEU A 225 -14.22 -7.01 -10.61
CA LEU A 225 -14.18 -6.10 -9.47
C LEU A 225 -12.75 -5.92 -8.98
N GLY A 226 -12.51 -4.84 -8.25
CA GLY A 226 -11.25 -4.60 -7.58
C GLY A 226 -10.26 -3.73 -8.35
N PRO A 227 -9.02 -3.59 -7.83
CA PRO A 227 -7.98 -2.72 -8.37
C PRO A 227 -7.19 -3.40 -9.49
N VAL A 228 -7.85 -4.21 -10.31
CA VAL A 228 -7.25 -4.95 -11.43
C VAL A 228 -8.24 -4.97 -12.59
N ILE A 229 -7.75 -4.74 -13.80
CA ILE A 229 -8.47 -4.96 -15.04
C ILE A 229 -7.96 -6.26 -15.67
N VAL A 230 -8.86 -7.14 -16.03
CA VAL A 230 -8.54 -8.43 -16.66
C VAL A 230 -8.72 -8.29 -18.16
N THR A 231 -7.69 -8.66 -18.94
CA THR A 231 -7.70 -8.54 -20.41
C THR A 231 -7.24 -9.83 -21.07
N ARG A 232 -7.72 -10.06 -22.31
CA ARG A 232 -7.29 -11.18 -23.16
C ARG A 232 -6.77 -10.65 -24.50
N PRO A 233 -5.52 -10.15 -24.54
CA PRO A 233 -4.91 -9.73 -25.79
C PRO A 233 -4.64 -10.95 -26.70
N SER A 234 -4.55 -10.72 -28.00
CA SER A 234 -4.21 -11.75 -28.99
C SER A 234 -2.81 -12.35 -28.77
N ASP A 235 -1.84 -11.52 -28.34
CA ASP A 235 -0.50 -11.96 -27.95
C ASP A 235 -0.17 -11.44 -26.52
N PRO A 236 -0.43 -12.28 -25.50
CA PRO A 236 -0.14 -11.90 -24.11
C PRO A 236 1.34 -11.63 -23.83
N SER A 237 2.26 -12.29 -24.56
CA SER A 237 3.70 -12.17 -24.34
C SER A 237 4.22 -10.81 -24.80
N VAL A 238 3.76 -10.33 -25.94
CA VAL A 238 4.11 -9.01 -26.48
C VAL A 238 3.58 -7.91 -25.56
N VAL A 239 2.32 -8.03 -25.11
CA VAL A 239 1.71 -7.07 -24.20
C VAL A 239 2.44 -7.06 -22.85
N ALA A 240 2.77 -8.23 -22.27
CA ALA A 240 3.53 -8.31 -21.03
C ALA A 240 4.92 -7.68 -21.15
N ALA A 241 5.62 -7.90 -22.26
CA ALA A 241 6.92 -7.29 -22.52
C ALA A 241 6.82 -5.76 -22.65
N ALA A 242 5.81 -5.25 -23.33
CA ALA A 242 5.54 -3.81 -23.42
C ALA A 242 5.26 -3.21 -22.04
N LEU A 243 4.39 -3.81 -21.25
CA LEU A 243 4.07 -3.40 -19.89
C LEU A 243 5.30 -3.38 -18.97
N ALA A 244 6.19 -4.37 -19.09
CA ALA A 244 7.40 -4.45 -18.27
C ALA A 244 8.35 -3.25 -18.49
N ARG A 245 8.46 -2.73 -19.74
CA ARG A 245 9.26 -1.55 -20.05
C ARG A 245 8.79 -0.30 -19.29
N TYR A 246 7.51 -0.23 -18.94
CA TYR A 246 6.90 0.86 -18.20
C TYR A 246 6.76 0.56 -16.69
N GLY A 247 7.38 -0.54 -16.21
CA GLY A 247 7.38 -0.92 -14.80
C GLY A 247 6.10 -1.61 -14.32
N PHE A 248 5.30 -2.18 -15.25
CA PHE A 248 4.11 -2.98 -14.93
C PHE A 248 4.41 -4.47 -15.15
N PRO A 249 4.77 -5.22 -14.10
CA PRO A 249 4.99 -6.66 -14.24
C PRO A 249 3.67 -7.35 -14.60
N ALA A 250 3.68 -8.17 -15.64
CA ALA A 250 2.55 -8.98 -16.04
C ALA A 250 3.04 -10.41 -16.38
N ASP A 251 2.34 -11.41 -15.87
CA ASP A 251 2.67 -12.82 -16.19
C ASP A 251 1.77 -13.32 -17.32
N ALA A 252 2.37 -13.45 -18.49
CA ALA A 252 1.70 -13.95 -19.68
C ALA A 252 1.38 -15.46 -19.63
N ARG A 253 2.01 -16.21 -18.71
CA ARG A 253 1.86 -17.69 -18.63
C ARG A 253 0.62 -18.13 -17.86
N ALA A 254 0.03 -17.23 -17.06
CA ALA A 254 -1.05 -17.55 -16.12
C ALA A 254 -2.47 -17.38 -16.71
N GLY A 255 -2.62 -17.25 -18.04
CA GLY A 255 -3.91 -17.01 -18.69
C GLY A 255 -4.16 -15.52 -18.98
N PRO A 256 -5.35 -14.97 -18.69
CA PRO A 256 -5.65 -13.57 -18.98
C PRO A 256 -4.73 -12.62 -18.20
N LEU A 257 -4.27 -11.55 -18.86
CA LEU A 257 -3.41 -10.54 -18.24
C LEU A 257 -4.20 -9.73 -17.22
N ARG A 258 -3.57 -9.48 -16.07
CA ARG A 258 -4.10 -8.67 -14.99
C ARG A 258 -3.36 -7.35 -14.94
N LEU A 259 -4.02 -6.28 -15.35
CA LEU A 259 -3.47 -4.93 -15.38
C LEU A 259 -3.75 -4.24 -14.04
N PRO A 260 -2.72 -3.77 -13.32
CA PRO A 260 -2.92 -3.07 -12.06
C PRO A 260 -3.57 -1.71 -12.29
N LEU A 261 -4.52 -1.36 -11.44
CA LEU A 261 -5.25 -0.09 -11.49
C LEU A 261 -4.78 0.80 -10.34
N SER A 262 -4.41 2.03 -10.65
CA SER A 262 -4.02 3.05 -9.67
C SER A 262 -5.17 4.06 -9.44
N ALA A 263 -5.20 4.70 -8.29
CA ALA A 263 -6.02 5.89 -8.04
C ALA A 263 -5.47 7.15 -8.75
N HIS A 264 -4.25 7.08 -9.30
CA HIS A 264 -3.58 8.21 -9.93
C HIS A 264 -3.61 8.08 -11.46
N ALA A 265 -4.23 9.04 -12.14
CA ALA A 265 -4.39 9.06 -13.59
C ALA A 265 -3.04 8.94 -14.32
N ALA A 266 -2.00 9.67 -13.88
CA ALA A 266 -0.67 9.63 -14.48
C ALA A 266 -0.03 8.22 -14.48
N VAL A 267 -0.33 7.38 -13.47
CA VAL A 267 0.14 5.97 -13.45
C VAL A 267 -0.60 5.16 -14.52
N ASN A 268 -1.89 5.37 -14.64
CA ASN A 268 -2.74 4.67 -15.61
C ASN A 268 -2.49 5.14 -17.04
N ASP A 269 -2.14 6.41 -17.25
CA ASP A 269 -1.75 6.93 -18.57
C ASP A 269 -0.48 6.25 -19.09
N ARG A 270 0.49 5.97 -18.20
CA ARG A 270 1.65 5.17 -18.57
C ARG A 270 1.32 3.73 -18.92
N LEU A 271 0.33 3.15 -18.24
CA LEU A 271 -0.16 1.81 -18.62
C LEU A 271 -0.77 1.83 -20.02
N LEU A 272 -1.56 2.86 -20.34
CA LEU A 272 -2.12 3.06 -21.69
C LEU A 272 -1.01 3.32 -22.72
N ALA A 273 0.03 4.10 -22.37
CA ALA A 273 1.18 4.34 -23.23
C ALA A 273 1.97 3.07 -23.55
N ALA A 274 2.13 2.20 -22.54
CA ALA A 274 2.77 0.90 -22.76
C ALA A 274 2.04 0.02 -23.79
N LEU A 275 0.75 0.31 -24.02
CA LEU A 275 -0.13 -0.40 -24.95
C LEU A 275 -0.41 0.42 -26.23
N ASP A 276 0.32 1.50 -26.47
CA ASP A 276 0.11 2.46 -27.56
C ASP A 276 -1.31 3.07 -27.60
N LEU A 277 -1.98 3.12 -26.44
CA LEU A 277 -3.36 3.60 -26.31
C LEU A 277 -3.47 4.95 -25.56
N ALA A 278 -2.33 5.52 -25.18
CA ALA A 278 -2.30 6.75 -24.40
C ALA A 278 -2.10 8.00 -25.26
N PRO A 279 -2.38 9.19 -24.69
CA PRO A 279 -1.86 10.44 -25.24
C PRO A 279 -0.34 10.36 -25.45
N ALA A 280 0.16 11.04 -26.49
CA ALA A 280 1.55 10.99 -26.94
C ALA A 280 2.59 11.46 -25.89
N ASP A 281 2.16 12.04 -24.78
CA ASP A 281 2.98 12.55 -23.68
C ASP A 281 3.18 11.58 -22.50
N ALA A 282 2.60 10.39 -22.56
CA ALA A 282 2.81 9.37 -21.52
C ALA A 282 4.25 8.81 -21.57
N ARG A 283 4.94 8.90 -20.44
CA ARG A 283 6.37 8.57 -20.32
C ARG A 283 6.65 7.32 -19.50
N PRO A 284 7.79 6.63 -19.68
CA PRO A 284 8.24 5.57 -18.79
C PRO A 284 8.28 6.04 -17.34
N ARG A 285 7.99 5.13 -16.43
CA ARG A 285 7.96 5.39 -14.97
C ARG A 285 9.37 5.70 -14.45
N ARG A 286 9.51 6.81 -13.71
CA ARG A 286 10.76 7.21 -13.08
C ARG A 286 10.87 6.60 -11.69
N THR A 287 11.34 5.37 -11.64
CA THR A 287 11.57 4.64 -10.38
C THR A 287 13.03 4.35 -10.17
N GLY A 288 13.45 4.32 -8.90
CA GLY A 288 14.81 3.94 -8.53
C GLY A 288 14.83 3.15 -7.23
N GLN A 289 15.82 2.30 -7.12
CA GLN A 289 16.05 1.48 -5.93
C GLN A 289 17.52 1.52 -5.56
N ALA A 290 17.81 1.48 -4.26
CA ALA A 290 19.15 1.29 -3.73
C ALA A 290 19.09 0.27 -2.59
N VAL A 291 20.04 -0.64 -2.61
CA VAL A 291 20.30 -1.57 -1.50
C VAL A 291 21.72 -1.30 -1.01
N ARG A 292 21.88 -1.06 0.27
CA ARG A 292 23.17 -0.85 0.90
C ARG A 292 23.30 -1.81 2.07
N ASP A 293 24.34 -2.61 2.05
CA ASP A 293 24.65 -3.58 3.10
C ASP A 293 26.12 -3.37 3.52
N THR A 294 26.32 -2.91 4.75
CA THR A 294 27.62 -2.66 5.35
C THR A 294 27.74 -3.48 6.63
N LYS A 295 28.82 -3.31 7.38
CA LYS A 295 28.95 -3.91 8.72
C LYS A 295 28.08 -3.18 9.76
N GLU A 296 27.67 -1.95 9.48
CA GLU A 296 27.02 -1.03 10.40
C GLU A 296 25.53 -0.87 10.09
N THR A 297 25.16 -0.99 8.80
CA THR A 297 23.79 -0.76 8.35
C THR A 297 23.38 -1.73 7.25
N ARG A 298 22.07 -2.06 7.23
CA ARG A 298 21.39 -2.74 6.11
C ARG A 298 20.20 -1.92 5.68
N ILE A 299 20.21 -1.42 4.43
CA ILE A 299 19.24 -0.46 3.95
C ILE A 299 18.63 -0.91 2.63
N VAL A 300 17.32 -0.75 2.54
CA VAL A 300 16.57 -0.84 1.27
C VAL A 300 15.82 0.46 1.09
N CYS A 301 16.06 1.13 -0.04
CA CYS A 301 15.40 2.37 -0.42
C CYS A 301 14.77 2.21 -1.81
N ALA A 302 13.53 2.67 -1.98
CA ALA A 302 12.85 2.72 -3.28
C ALA A 302 12.07 4.02 -3.43
N VAL A 303 12.16 4.65 -4.59
CA VAL A 303 11.45 5.88 -4.94
C VAL A 303 10.65 5.73 -6.23
N ASP A 304 9.55 6.46 -6.33
CA ASP A 304 8.78 6.67 -7.55
C ASP A 304 8.43 8.14 -7.69
N LEU A 305 9.11 8.83 -8.60
CA LEU A 305 8.99 10.28 -8.80
C LEU A 305 7.67 10.72 -9.41
N ASP A 306 6.90 9.78 -9.92
CA ASP A 306 5.63 10.03 -10.62
C ASP A 306 4.40 9.60 -9.79
N SER A 307 4.59 9.19 -8.54
CA SER A 307 3.52 8.82 -7.62
C SER A 307 3.70 9.50 -6.26
N PRO A 308 2.70 10.23 -5.73
CA PRO A 308 2.83 10.95 -4.44
C PRO A 308 2.82 10.04 -3.21
N GLY A 309 2.79 8.73 -3.37
CA GLY A 309 2.78 7.76 -2.28
C GLY A 309 2.75 6.31 -2.78
N PRO A 310 2.90 5.33 -1.89
CA PRO A 310 2.99 5.45 -0.42
C PRO A 310 4.34 6.01 0.08
N ILE A 311 4.33 6.62 1.28
CA ILE A 311 5.54 6.96 2.05
C ILE A 311 5.60 5.98 3.22
N VAL A 312 6.68 5.19 3.30
CA VAL A 312 6.88 4.17 4.33
C VAL A 312 8.32 4.25 4.80
N LEU A 313 8.53 4.62 6.04
CA LEU A 313 9.83 4.90 6.63
C LEU A 313 10.03 4.10 7.91
N ALA A 314 11.21 3.54 8.09
CA ALA A 314 11.59 2.77 9.25
C ALA A 314 13.11 2.78 9.40
N THR A 315 13.69 3.91 9.86
CA THR A 315 15.13 4.00 10.15
C THR A 315 15.46 3.66 11.59
N GLY A 316 14.46 3.67 12.48
CA GLY A 316 14.66 3.54 13.91
C GLY A 316 15.05 4.85 14.60
N VAL A 317 15.23 5.95 13.85
CA VAL A 317 15.42 7.32 14.35
C VAL A 317 14.16 8.12 14.05
N GLY A 318 13.28 8.26 15.03
CA GLY A 318 11.90 8.75 14.81
C GLY A 318 11.84 10.15 14.23
N PHE A 319 12.66 11.06 14.69
CA PHE A 319 12.72 12.42 14.13
C PHE A 319 13.25 12.42 12.69
N PHE A 320 14.19 11.54 12.37
CA PHE A 320 14.70 11.42 10.99
C PHE A 320 13.66 10.83 10.04
N ASP A 321 12.90 9.84 10.49
CA ASP A 321 11.75 9.33 9.73
C ASP A 321 10.77 10.45 9.39
N HIS A 322 10.44 11.31 10.38
CA HIS A 322 9.60 12.48 10.16
C HIS A 322 10.22 13.46 9.15
N MET A 323 11.54 13.69 9.19
CA MET A 323 12.22 14.56 8.23
C MET A 323 12.19 13.99 6.81
N LEU A 324 12.41 12.70 6.63
CA LEU A 324 12.30 12.03 5.34
C LEU A 324 10.86 12.04 4.79
N GLU A 325 9.87 11.94 5.68
CA GLU A 325 8.47 12.13 5.32
C GLU A 325 8.21 13.52 4.75
N GLN A 326 8.79 14.59 5.36
CA GLN A 326 8.69 15.95 4.83
C GLN A 326 9.28 16.05 3.42
N VAL A 327 10.43 15.43 3.18
CA VAL A 327 11.04 15.41 1.84
C VAL A 327 10.11 14.77 0.81
N ALA A 328 9.59 13.59 1.10
CA ALA A 328 8.76 12.85 0.15
C ALA A 328 7.38 13.50 -0.07
N ALA A 329 6.72 13.93 1.00
CA ALA A 329 5.40 14.57 0.94
C ALA A 329 5.45 15.89 0.18
N HIS A 330 6.39 16.78 0.53
CA HIS A 330 6.58 18.06 -0.15
C HIS A 330 7.19 17.91 -1.53
N GLY A 331 8.04 16.87 -1.74
CA GLY A 331 8.56 16.45 -3.03
C GLY A 331 7.52 15.88 -3.98
N GLY A 332 6.41 15.36 -3.43
CA GLY A 332 5.31 14.77 -4.17
C GLY A 332 5.68 13.45 -4.84
N PHE A 333 6.55 12.65 -4.20
CA PHE A 333 6.97 11.34 -4.70
C PHE A 333 6.81 10.24 -3.63
N SER A 334 6.72 8.99 -4.09
CA SER A 334 6.68 7.81 -3.21
C SER A 334 8.08 7.51 -2.69
N LEU A 335 8.19 7.23 -1.39
CA LEU A 335 9.44 6.83 -0.75
C LEU A 335 9.18 5.64 0.19
N ARG A 336 9.93 4.58 -0.02
CA ARG A 336 10.02 3.46 0.92
C ARG A 336 11.48 3.33 1.34
N LEU A 337 11.75 3.46 2.62
CA LEU A 337 13.09 3.32 3.17
C LEU A 337 13.03 2.59 4.50
N ALA A 338 13.78 1.49 4.59
CA ALA A 338 13.98 0.75 5.83
C ALA A 338 15.48 0.61 6.07
N CYS A 339 15.90 0.85 7.30
CA CYS A 339 17.27 0.71 7.76
C CYS A 339 17.31 -0.12 9.04
N GLU A 340 18.14 -1.15 9.05
CA GLU A 340 18.61 -1.83 10.26
C GLU A 340 20.05 -1.35 10.52
N GLY A 341 20.23 -0.46 11.49
CA GLY A 341 21.52 0.14 11.81
C GLY A 341 21.95 -0.14 13.23
N ASP A 342 23.22 0.16 13.53
CA ASP A 342 23.87 -0.02 14.82
C ASP A 342 23.53 1.11 15.82
N LEU A 343 22.25 1.42 15.97
CA LEU A 343 21.73 2.50 16.84
C LEU A 343 22.19 2.43 18.30
N HIS A 344 22.63 1.26 18.74
CA HIS A 344 23.22 1.08 20.07
C HIS A 344 24.58 1.77 20.20
N THR A 345 25.24 2.07 19.08
CA THR A 345 26.48 2.84 19.02
C THR A 345 26.17 4.32 18.91
N ASP A 346 25.52 4.73 17.80
CA ASP A 346 25.21 6.13 17.47
C ASP A 346 24.24 6.14 16.26
N PRO A 347 23.32 7.09 16.13
CA PRO A 347 22.47 7.21 14.95
C PRO A 347 23.21 7.67 13.68
N HIS A 348 24.49 8.02 13.74
CA HIS A 348 25.26 8.60 12.65
C HIS A 348 25.23 7.72 11.39
N HIS A 349 25.64 6.46 11.50
CA HIS A 349 25.71 5.53 10.36
C HIS A 349 24.33 5.30 9.74
N THR A 350 23.30 5.15 10.56
CA THR A 350 21.92 5.01 10.12
C THR A 350 21.47 6.21 9.28
N ILE A 351 21.74 7.43 9.75
CA ILE A 351 21.30 8.68 9.09
C ILE A 351 22.11 8.91 7.80
N GLU A 352 23.44 8.79 7.86
CA GLU A 352 24.30 8.98 6.70
C GLU A 352 23.99 7.99 5.58
N ASP A 353 24.00 6.70 5.90
CA ASP A 353 23.81 5.62 4.93
C ASP A 353 22.40 5.65 4.33
N SER A 354 21.39 6.05 5.10
CA SER A 354 20.04 6.28 4.58
C SER A 354 19.99 7.44 3.59
N ALA A 355 20.72 8.54 3.84
CA ALA A 355 20.84 9.67 2.91
C ALA A 355 21.58 9.26 1.62
N ILE A 356 22.63 8.46 1.73
CA ILE A 356 23.34 7.87 0.59
C ILE A 356 22.38 7.02 -0.27
N ALA A 357 21.65 6.09 0.36
CA ALA A 357 20.72 5.21 -0.33
C ALA A 357 19.59 6.00 -1.03
N LEU A 358 19.05 7.03 -0.37
CA LEU A 358 18.05 7.91 -0.98
C LEU A 358 18.62 8.68 -2.17
N GLY A 359 19.81 9.24 -2.07
CA GLY A 359 20.50 9.93 -3.18
C GLY A 359 20.71 9.01 -4.39
N GLN A 360 21.16 7.76 -4.14
CA GLN A 360 21.34 6.75 -5.18
C GLN A 360 20.01 6.36 -5.87
N ALA A 361 18.96 6.13 -5.10
CA ALA A 361 17.62 5.80 -5.62
C ALA A 361 17.04 6.94 -6.46
N LEU A 362 17.16 8.19 -6.01
CA LEU A 362 16.75 9.38 -6.77
C LEU A 362 17.55 9.52 -8.07
N LYS A 363 18.87 9.33 -8.02
CA LYS A 363 19.73 9.35 -9.22
C LYS A 363 19.32 8.30 -10.24
N GLN A 364 19.05 7.09 -9.80
CA GLN A 364 18.57 6.02 -10.68
C GLN A 364 17.21 6.37 -11.30
N ALA A 365 16.27 6.90 -10.51
CA ALA A 365 14.94 7.29 -10.99
C ALA A 365 15.00 8.43 -12.04
N LEU A 366 15.94 9.35 -11.92
CA LEU A 366 16.16 10.44 -12.86
C LEU A 366 16.76 9.97 -14.19
N GLY A 367 17.48 8.87 -14.21
CA GLY A 367 18.10 8.31 -15.41
C GLY A 367 18.93 9.35 -16.17
N GLU A 368 18.65 9.53 -17.46
CA GLU A 368 19.34 10.49 -18.35
C GLU A 368 18.95 11.97 -18.10
N ARG A 369 18.07 12.24 -17.13
CA ARG A 369 17.57 13.59 -16.79
C ARG A 369 16.94 14.34 -17.97
N ARG A 370 16.36 13.62 -18.94
CA ARG A 370 15.69 14.24 -20.09
C ARG A 370 14.39 14.91 -19.68
N GLY A 371 14.18 16.11 -20.19
CA GLY A 371 12.94 16.85 -20.05
C GLY A 371 12.61 17.32 -18.64
N ILE A 372 13.52 17.21 -17.67
CA ILE A 372 13.30 17.73 -16.31
C ILE A 372 13.50 19.25 -16.28
N ALA A 373 12.87 19.92 -15.30
CA ALA A 373 13.08 21.36 -15.05
C ALA A 373 14.51 21.67 -14.58
N ARG A 374 15.21 20.69 -13.99
CA ARG A 374 16.59 20.74 -13.51
C ARG A 374 16.79 21.59 -12.26
N TYR A 375 16.13 22.73 -12.13
CA TYR A 375 16.34 23.69 -11.04
C TYR A 375 15.13 23.79 -10.10
N GLY A 376 15.37 24.15 -8.83
CA GLY A 376 14.33 24.35 -7.83
C GLY A 376 14.76 25.20 -6.63
N PHE A 377 13.80 25.83 -5.95
CA PHE A 377 14.00 26.86 -4.91
C PHE A 377 12.95 26.83 -3.77
N VAL A 378 13.13 27.36 -2.70
CA VAL A 378 12.90 27.98 -1.38
C VAL A 378 11.57 27.95 -0.61
N LEU A 379 11.62 28.02 0.79
CA LEU A 379 10.46 28.34 1.67
C LEU A 379 10.78 28.79 3.13
N PRO A 380 9.91 29.63 3.79
CA PRO A 380 9.87 29.87 5.24
C PRO A 380 9.03 28.85 6.01
N MET A 381 9.27 28.76 7.32
CA MET A 381 8.45 28.05 8.30
C MET A 381 8.46 28.84 9.62
N ASP A 382 7.35 29.42 10.01
CA ASP A 382 7.18 30.32 11.14
C ASP A 382 8.31 31.38 11.20
N GLU A 383 9.11 31.46 12.28
CA GLU A 383 10.25 32.36 12.41
C GLU A 383 11.49 31.84 11.68
N ALA A 384 11.53 30.56 11.28
CA ALA A 384 12.64 29.98 10.56
C ALA A 384 12.48 30.20 9.05
N ARG A 385 13.60 30.47 8.41
CA ARG A 385 13.68 30.59 6.95
C ARG A 385 14.77 29.69 6.41
N ALA A 386 14.36 28.71 5.58
CA ALA A 386 15.29 27.91 4.82
C ALA A 386 15.27 28.34 3.34
N SER A 387 16.46 28.44 2.76
CA SER A 387 16.66 28.62 1.32
C SER A 387 17.38 27.39 0.79
N VAL A 388 16.74 26.66 -0.13
CA VAL A 388 17.36 25.51 -0.77
C VAL A 388 17.34 25.73 -2.28
N SER A 389 18.52 25.61 -2.91
CA SER A 389 18.68 25.64 -4.36
C SER A 389 19.28 24.33 -4.83
N ILE A 390 18.68 23.75 -5.89
CA ILE A 390 19.10 22.47 -6.45
C ILE A 390 19.41 22.66 -7.94
N ASP A 391 20.56 22.13 -8.38
CA ASP A 391 20.89 21.92 -9.79
C ASP A 391 21.22 20.43 -10.02
N LEU A 392 20.34 19.71 -10.71
CA LEU A 392 20.50 18.30 -11.07
C LEU A 392 21.50 18.15 -12.25
N SER A 393 22.67 18.73 -12.11
CA SER A 393 23.71 18.84 -13.16
C SER A 393 24.58 17.59 -13.33
N GLY A 394 24.42 16.57 -12.51
CA GLY A 394 25.33 15.42 -12.48
C GLY A 394 26.63 15.66 -11.69
N ARG A 395 26.90 16.89 -11.27
CA ARG A 395 28.11 17.30 -10.54
C ARG A 395 27.76 17.64 -9.08
N PRO A 396 28.28 16.89 -8.10
CA PRO A 396 28.05 17.19 -6.69
C PRO A 396 28.67 18.52 -6.27
N CYS A 397 27.91 19.34 -5.57
CA CYS A 397 28.40 20.57 -4.94
C CYS A 397 27.54 20.85 -3.69
N PRO A 398 27.85 20.25 -2.52
CA PRO A 398 27.14 20.52 -1.29
C PRO A 398 27.59 21.84 -0.65
N VAL A 399 26.65 22.72 -0.34
CA VAL A 399 26.89 23.94 0.45
C VAL A 399 25.82 23.99 1.54
N PHE A 400 26.23 24.15 2.79
CA PHE A 400 25.33 24.27 3.91
C PHE A 400 25.76 25.45 4.80
N GLU A 401 24.86 26.42 4.96
CA GLU A 401 25.03 27.61 5.78
C GLU A 401 23.90 27.66 6.83
N GLY A 402 24.24 27.45 8.09
CA GLY A 402 23.33 27.50 9.21
C GLY A 402 23.96 26.87 10.46
N GLU A 403 23.53 27.36 11.60
CA GLU A 403 24.00 26.90 12.89
C GLU A 403 22.81 26.39 13.70
N PHE A 404 23.03 25.27 14.40
CA PHE A 404 22.11 24.70 15.37
C PHE A 404 22.71 24.84 16.77
N ARG A 405 21.87 25.27 17.71
CA ARG A 405 22.28 25.48 19.13
C ARG A 405 21.94 24.28 20.00
N THR A 406 20.83 23.62 19.68
CA THR A 406 20.34 22.43 20.36
C THR A 406 20.99 21.20 19.77
N PRO A 407 21.75 20.40 20.51
CA PRO A 407 22.49 19.26 19.94
C PRO A 407 21.58 18.09 19.52
N LEU A 408 20.39 17.96 20.15
CA LEU A 408 19.45 16.85 19.92
C LEU A 408 18.02 17.36 19.76
N LEU A 409 17.31 16.81 18.79
CA LEU A 409 15.87 16.92 18.58
C LEU A 409 15.27 15.52 18.66
N GLY A 410 14.74 15.15 19.83
CA GLY A 410 14.40 13.76 20.12
C GLY A 410 15.65 12.89 20.09
N ASP A 411 15.67 11.93 19.19
CA ASP A 411 16.77 10.99 18.92
C ASP A 411 17.70 11.43 17.78
N TYR A 412 17.46 12.63 17.21
CA TYR A 412 18.19 13.17 16.07
C TYR A 412 19.22 14.22 16.48
N ARG A 413 20.46 14.02 16.05
CA ARG A 413 21.55 15.00 16.22
C ARG A 413 21.49 16.07 15.14
N THR A 414 21.38 17.34 15.55
CA THR A 414 21.20 18.46 14.62
C THR A 414 22.43 18.73 13.75
N ASP A 415 23.64 18.41 14.22
CA ASP A 415 24.90 18.51 13.46
C ASP A 415 24.92 17.57 12.24
N LEU A 416 24.15 16.49 12.26
CA LEU A 416 24.02 15.58 11.13
C LEU A 416 23.18 16.16 9.98
N THR A 417 22.43 17.25 10.18
CA THR A 417 21.65 17.88 9.12
C THR A 417 22.53 18.27 7.92
N ALA A 418 23.62 18.98 8.17
CA ALA A 418 24.56 19.35 7.09
C ALA A 418 25.17 18.11 6.41
N HIS A 419 25.43 17.05 7.19
CA HIS A 419 25.98 15.80 6.70
C HIS A 419 25.02 15.07 5.77
N VAL A 420 23.72 15.00 6.13
CA VAL A 420 22.65 14.45 5.28
C VAL A 420 22.62 15.12 3.91
N PHE A 421 22.63 16.46 3.87
CA PHE A 421 22.58 17.19 2.59
C PHE A 421 23.87 17.07 1.77
N ARG A 422 25.01 16.88 2.42
CA ARG A 422 26.27 16.54 1.74
C ARG A 422 26.16 15.17 1.07
N SER A 423 25.76 14.14 1.82
CA SER A 423 25.61 12.78 1.32
C SER A 423 24.56 12.69 0.18
N LEU A 424 23.45 13.41 0.32
CA LEU A 424 22.46 13.54 -0.74
C LEU A 424 23.03 14.18 -2.02
N ALA A 425 23.77 15.30 -1.90
CA ALA A 425 24.35 15.99 -3.04
C ALA A 425 25.34 15.10 -3.80
N GLU A 426 26.20 14.41 -3.07
CA GLU A 426 27.22 13.52 -3.64
C GLU A 426 26.61 12.34 -4.39
N HIS A 427 25.64 11.67 -3.80
CA HIS A 427 25.06 10.44 -4.36
C HIS A 427 23.95 10.68 -5.38
N LEU A 428 23.20 11.77 -5.25
CA LEU A 428 22.28 12.25 -6.30
C LEU A 428 23.04 12.79 -7.51
N GLY A 429 24.26 13.29 -7.33
CA GLY A 429 25.02 14.01 -8.32
C GLY A 429 24.37 15.37 -8.62
N ALA A 430 24.22 16.19 -7.59
CA ALA A 430 23.58 17.49 -7.67
C ALA A 430 24.34 18.57 -6.91
N ALA A 431 24.27 19.82 -7.37
CA ALA A 431 24.58 20.93 -6.49
C ALA A 431 23.35 21.17 -5.59
N ILE A 432 23.60 21.18 -4.28
CA ILE A 432 22.57 21.46 -3.27
C ILE A 432 23.14 22.52 -2.33
N HIS A 433 22.56 23.72 -2.41
CA HIS A 433 22.92 24.83 -1.56
C HIS A 433 21.78 25.07 -0.57
N VAL A 434 22.10 25.00 0.70
CA VAL A 434 21.18 25.22 1.84
C VAL A 434 21.68 26.41 2.64
N SER A 435 20.77 27.34 2.95
CA SER A 435 20.98 28.39 3.93
C SER A 435 19.77 28.43 4.87
N VAL A 436 20.00 28.44 6.19
CA VAL A 436 18.92 28.43 7.18
C VAL A 436 19.19 29.40 8.31
N THR A 437 18.16 30.14 8.70
CA THR A 437 18.12 31.06 9.85
C THR A 437 16.85 30.87 10.66
N GLY A 438 16.87 31.16 11.94
CA GLY A 438 15.73 31.04 12.84
C GLY A 438 16.20 30.87 14.29
N ASP A 439 15.27 30.88 15.21
CA ASP A 439 15.57 30.75 16.65
C ASP A 439 15.38 29.31 17.15
N ASP A 440 14.33 28.63 16.68
CA ASP A 440 14.04 27.24 17.05
C ASP A 440 14.71 26.25 16.10
N ASP A 441 15.54 25.36 16.65
CA ASP A 441 16.28 24.38 15.86
C ASP A 441 15.40 23.28 15.28
N HIS A 442 14.25 22.97 15.87
CA HIS A 442 13.24 22.08 15.31
C HIS A 442 12.68 22.71 14.03
N HIS A 443 12.22 23.97 14.09
CA HIS A 443 11.69 24.70 12.95
C HIS A 443 12.73 24.88 11.85
N LYS A 444 14.00 25.20 12.22
CA LYS A 444 15.09 25.27 11.23
C LYS A 444 15.32 23.96 10.52
N THR A 445 15.39 22.85 11.27
CA THR A 445 15.62 21.52 10.68
C THR A 445 14.47 21.15 9.76
N GLU A 446 13.22 21.23 10.23
CA GLU A 446 12.06 20.90 9.44
C GLU A 446 11.89 21.80 8.21
N ALA A 447 12.18 23.11 8.32
CA ALA A 447 12.15 24.04 7.20
C ALA A 447 13.12 23.62 6.09
N VAL A 448 14.34 23.17 6.43
CA VAL A 448 15.33 22.69 5.46
C VAL A 448 14.82 21.47 4.71
N TYR A 449 14.29 20.46 5.39
CA TYR A 449 13.78 19.24 4.74
C TYR A 449 12.55 19.51 3.87
N LYS A 450 11.62 20.36 4.33
CA LYS A 450 10.46 20.81 3.53
C LYS A 450 10.90 21.60 2.29
N ALA A 451 11.82 22.56 2.46
CA ALA A 451 12.34 23.36 1.37
C ALA A 451 13.07 22.49 0.33
N PHE A 452 13.86 21.52 0.77
CA PHE A 452 14.49 20.54 -0.11
C PHE A 452 13.45 19.73 -0.90
N GLY A 453 12.42 19.19 -0.24
CA GLY A 453 11.34 18.47 -0.91
C GLY A 453 10.66 19.33 -1.99
N ARG A 454 10.36 20.60 -1.68
CA ARG A 454 9.73 21.53 -2.62
C ARG A 454 10.65 21.90 -3.79
N ALA A 455 11.92 22.17 -3.51
CA ALA A 455 12.93 22.43 -4.53
C ALA A 455 13.14 21.21 -5.44
N LEU A 456 13.21 20.01 -4.87
CA LEU A 456 13.33 18.78 -5.62
C LEU A 456 12.11 18.56 -6.52
N ARG A 457 10.88 18.78 -6.01
CA ARG A 457 9.65 18.71 -6.81
C ARG A 457 9.68 19.60 -8.04
N GLN A 458 10.20 20.82 -7.91
CA GLN A 458 10.37 21.72 -9.05
C GLN A 458 11.39 21.16 -10.03
N ALA A 459 12.57 20.76 -9.53
CA ALA A 459 13.69 20.31 -10.35
C ALA A 459 13.40 19.02 -11.15
N ILE A 460 12.60 18.09 -10.58
CA ILE A 460 12.23 16.83 -11.24
C ILE A 460 11.01 16.93 -12.15
N ARG A 461 10.33 18.09 -12.19
CA ARG A 461 9.17 18.30 -13.06
C ARG A 461 9.55 18.13 -14.51
N ILE A 462 8.73 17.45 -15.29
CA ILE A 462 8.96 17.27 -16.72
C ILE A 462 8.45 18.51 -17.47
N GLU A 463 9.30 19.13 -18.25
CA GLU A 463 9.02 20.35 -19.05
C GLU A 463 9.26 20.17 -20.55
N GLY A 464 9.81 19.04 -20.97
CA GLY A 464 10.13 18.80 -22.38
C GLY A 464 10.73 17.41 -22.60
N ASP A 465 11.40 17.19 -23.71
CA ASP A 465 12.05 15.93 -24.09
C ASP A 465 13.58 16.03 -24.21
N ALA A 466 14.10 17.27 -24.30
CA ALA A 466 15.53 17.51 -24.45
C ALA A 466 16.27 17.38 -23.11
N VAL A 467 17.57 17.10 -23.17
CA VAL A 467 18.46 17.27 -22.02
C VAL A 467 18.57 18.77 -21.73
N PRO A 468 18.24 19.25 -20.50
CA PRO A 468 18.24 20.68 -20.19
C PRO A 468 19.68 21.22 -19.99
N SER A 469 20.49 21.12 -21.02
CA SER A 469 21.90 21.54 -21.05
C SER A 469 22.30 22.03 -22.43
N THR A 470 22.95 23.18 -22.49
CA THR A 470 23.53 23.71 -23.74
C THR A 470 24.68 22.84 -24.27
N LYS A 471 25.23 21.95 -23.42
CA LYS A 471 26.28 21.00 -23.82
C LYS A 471 25.70 19.67 -24.32
N GLY A 472 24.38 19.48 -24.31
CA GLY A 472 23.70 18.25 -24.72
C GLY A 472 23.85 17.05 -23.76
N VAL A 473 24.59 17.24 -22.67
CA VAL A 473 24.80 16.24 -21.59
C VAL A 473 24.72 16.91 -20.21
N LEU A 474 24.37 16.12 -19.19
CA LEU A 474 24.38 16.50 -17.78
C LEU A 474 25.25 15.54 -16.99
#